data_8606f3ac7a54c22d4d197c518abee036
#
_entry.id   8606f3ac7a54c22d4d197c518abee036
#
_cell.length_a   1.000
_cell.length_b   1.000
_cell.length_c   1.000
_cell.angle_alpha   90.00
_cell.angle_beta   90.00
_cell.angle_gamma   90.00
#
_symmetry.space_group_name_H-M   'P 1'
#
loop_
_entity.id
_entity.type
_entity.pdbx_description
1 polymer ?
#
loop_
_entity_poly.entity_id
_entity_poly.type
_entity_poly.pdbx_seq_one_letter_code
_entity_poly.pdbx_strand_id
1 'polypeptide(L)'
;EAESLGYAPLILSSMIEGETRDVAKVHTAVGREMLKTGRPLAPPACVISGGETTVTIRGRGKGGRNQEFGLAAALELAGMDGRIAILSGGTDGNDGPTDAAGAVVDPTTVERGRASGLDAEACLDDNDAYTFFSATGDLLMTGPTKTNVMDVRLILVR
;
A
#
# COMPACT_ATOMS: atom_id res chain seq x y z
N GLU A 1 -17.42 -8.90 -2.45
CA GLU A 1 -16.29 -9.52 -3.18
C GLU A 1 -15.32 -10.24 -2.25
N ALA A 2 -14.83 -9.62 -1.15
CA ALA A 2 -13.90 -10.29 -0.23
C ALA A 2 -14.47 -11.62 0.29
N GLU A 3 -15.72 -11.63 0.72
CA GLU A 3 -16.42 -12.85 1.19
C GLU A 3 -16.52 -13.91 0.11
N SER A 4 -16.81 -13.53 -1.14
CA SER A 4 -16.90 -14.47 -2.27
C SER A 4 -15.54 -15.11 -2.61
N LEU A 5 -14.45 -14.47 -2.21
CA LEU A 5 -13.08 -14.96 -2.34
C LEU A 5 -12.58 -15.70 -1.09
N GLY A 6 -13.45 -15.90 -0.09
CA GLY A 6 -13.14 -16.63 1.13
C GLY A 6 -12.40 -15.83 2.20
N TYR A 7 -12.42 -14.49 2.11
CA TYR A 7 -11.85 -13.61 3.13
C TYR A 7 -12.94 -13.02 4.01
N ALA A 8 -12.75 -13.04 5.32
CA ALA A 8 -13.58 -12.29 6.26
C ALA A 8 -13.28 -10.80 6.14
N PRO A 9 -14.28 -9.93 5.82
CA PRO A 9 -14.03 -8.51 5.64
C PRO A 9 -14.13 -7.74 6.96
N LEU A 10 -13.29 -6.73 7.12
CA LEU A 10 -13.36 -5.73 8.18
C LEU A 10 -13.21 -4.34 7.58
N ILE A 11 -14.23 -3.50 7.68
CA ILE A 11 -14.12 -2.08 7.34
C ILE A 11 -13.53 -1.36 8.55
N LEU A 12 -12.29 -0.88 8.40
CA LEU A 12 -11.58 -0.18 9.47
C LEU A 12 -12.10 1.25 9.64
N SER A 13 -12.13 2.00 8.54
CA SER A 13 -12.67 3.37 8.47
C SER A 13 -12.75 3.81 7.02
N SER A 14 -13.67 4.72 6.68
CA SER A 14 -13.71 5.44 5.41
C SER A 14 -13.15 6.88 5.51
N MET A 15 -12.60 7.26 6.67
CA MET A 15 -12.20 8.63 7.01
C MET A 15 -10.74 8.71 7.48
N ILE A 16 -9.86 7.89 6.89
CA ILE A 16 -8.45 7.89 7.26
C ILE A 16 -7.76 9.12 6.66
N GLU A 17 -7.15 9.93 7.52
CA GLU A 17 -6.38 11.11 7.18
C GLU A 17 -4.99 11.06 7.84
N GLY A 18 -4.09 11.95 7.47
CA GLY A 18 -2.77 12.13 8.06
C GLY A 18 -1.62 11.92 7.08
N GLU A 19 -0.39 11.95 7.59
CA GLU A 19 0.81 11.70 6.80
C GLU A 19 0.84 10.24 6.31
N THR A 20 0.98 10.08 5.01
CA THR A 20 0.78 8.77 4.36
C THR A 20 1.72 7.68 4.89
N ARG A 21 3.00 8.02 5.18
CA ARG A 21 4.00 7.08 5.72
C ARG A 21 3.61 6.55 7.09
N ASP A 22 3.06 7.42 7.94
CA ASP A 22 2.67 7.03 9.29
C ASP A 22 1.39 6.19 9.28
N VAL A 23 0.45 6.56 8.42
CA VAL A 23 -0.78 5.77 8.20
C VAL A 23 -0.44 4.38 7.66
N ALA A 24 0.54 4.26 6.74
CA ALA A 24 1.01 2.97 6.23
C ALA A 24 1.56 2.06 7.33
N LYS A 25 2.37 2.61 8.25
CA LYS A 25 2.89 1.87 9.41
C LYS A 25 1.79 1.32 10.30
N VAL A 26 0.76 2.14 10.58
CA VAL A 26 -0.39 1.70 11.38
C VAL A 26 -1.14 0.57 10.69
N HIS A 27 -1.41 0.70 9.39
CA HIS A 27 -2.09 -0.36 8.62
C HIS A 27 -1.27 -1.65 8.59
N THR A 28 0.02 -1.55 8.37
CA THR A 28 0.92 -2.71 8.38
C THR A 28 0.96 -3.37 9.76
N ALA A 29 0.97 -2.58 10.85
CA ALA A 29 0.92 -3.11 12.21
C ALA A 29 -0.37 -3.92 12.46
N VAL A 30 -1.53 -3.48 11.94
CA VAL A 30 -2.78 -4.25 12.01
C VAL A 30 -2.65 -5.58 11.29
N GLY A 31 -2.11 -5.60 10.07
CA GLY A 31 -1.89 -6.83 9.31
C GLY A 31 -0.93 -7.80 10.01
N ARG A 32 0.15 -7.28 10.60
CA ARG A 32 1.12 -8.07 11.38
C ARG A 32 0.49 -8.68 12.63
N GLU A 33 -0.36 -7.93 13.33
CA GLU A 33 -1.10 -8.42 14.49
C GLU A 33 -2.06 -9.56 14.10
N MET A 34 -2.76 -9.40 12.97
CA MET A 34 -3.62 -10.44 12.43
C MET A 34 -2.87 -11.73 12.13
N LEU A 35 -1.69 -11.64 11.49
CA LEU A 35 -0.83 -12.81 11.25
C LEU A 35 -0.39 -13.50 12.54
N LYS A 36 -0.02 -12.71 13.54
CA LYS A 36 0.58 -13.23 14.78
C LYS A 36 -0.44 -13.78 15.76
N THR A 37 -1.58 -13.12 15.89
CA THR A 37 -2.54 -13.39 16.98
C THR A 37 -3.95 -13.74 16.53
N GLY A 38 -4.25 -13.52 15.25
CA GLY A 38 -5.61 -13.62 14.71
C GLY A 38 -6.52 -12.46 15.12
N ARG A 39 -5.96 -11.33 15.58
CA ARG A 39 -6.73 -10.15 16.03
C ARG A 39 -6.42 -8.93 15.16
N PRO A 40 -7.38 -8.03 14.92
CA PRO A 40 -8.79 -8.06 15.34
C PRO A 40 -9.64 -9.08 14.57
N LEU A 41 -9.10 -9.70 13.50
CA LEU A 41 -9.79 -10.67 12.66
C LEU A 41 -8.84 -11.80 12.27
N ALA A 42 -9.29 -13.04 12.43
CA ALA A 42 -8.45 -14.20 12.08
C ALA A 42 -8.34 -14.40 10.55
N PRO A 43 -7.16 -14.74 10.04
CA PRO A 43 -6.99 -15.11 8.62
C PRO A 43 -7.84 -16.33 8.23
N PRO A 44 -8.31 -16.41 6.97
CA PRO A 44 -8.15 -15.46 5.87
C PRO A 44 -9.00 -14.20 6.06
N ALA A 45 -8.40 -13.02 5.99
CA ALA A 45 -9.09 -11.78 6.28
C ALA A 45 -8.69 -10.64 5.34
N CYS A 46 -9.63 -9.71 5.10
CA CYS A 46 -9.45 -8.51 4.31
C CYS A 46 -9.85 -7.28 5.12
N VAL A 47 -8.89 -6.46 5.52
CA VAL A 47 -9.16 -5.15 6.12
C VAL A 47 -9.26 -4.12 5.00
N ILE A 48 -10.31 -3.32 5.06
CA ILE A 48 -10.64 -2.30 4.06
C ILE A 48 -10.67 -0.94 4.74
N SER A 49 -9.99 0.04 4.18
CA SER A 49 -10.09 1.42 4.63
C SER A 49 -10.14 2.38 3.44
N GLY A 50 -10.73 3.54 3.67
CA GLY A 50 -10.80 4.66 2.75
C GLY A 50 -10.42 5.97 3.44
N GLY A 51 -10.48 7.07 2.71
CA GLY A 51 -10.09 8.40 3.14
C GLY A 51 -9.00 8.96 2.26
N GLU A 52 -8.38 10.06 2.66
CA GLU A 52 -7.36 10.75 1.88
C GLU A 52 -6.19 11.19 2.76
N THR A 53 -5.01 10.65 2.49
CA THR A 53 -3.78 10.99 3.20
C THR A 53 -2.98 12.05 2.46
N THR A 54 -2.03 12.66 3.13
CA THR A 54 -1.15 13.70 2.60
C THR A 54 0.29 13.20 2.53
N VAL A 55 1.07 13.83 1.64
CA VAL A 55 2.51 13.58 1.49
C VAL A 55 3.27 14.87 1.77
N THR A 56 4.23 14.81 2.66
CA THR A 56 5.22 15.87 2.81
C THR A 56 6.32 15.69 1.78
N ILE A 57 6.34 16.57 0.77
CA ILE A 57 7.39 16.55 -0.27
C ILE A 57 8.72 16.98 0.34
N ARG A 58 9.72 16.10 0.26
CA ARG A 58 11.09 16.32 0.77
C ARG A 58 12.12 16.22 -0.33
N GLY A 59 11.85 15.40 -1.33
CA GLY A 59 12.73 15.09 -2.44
C GLY A 59 12.25 15.66 -3.77
N ARG A 60 12.78 15.09 -4.86
CA ARG A 60 12.48 15.49 -6.24
C ARG A 60 11.96 14.35 -7.09
N GLY A 61 11.75 13.19 -6.47
CA GLY A 61 11.28 11.99 -7.13
C GLY A 61 9.85 12.11 -7.66
N LYS A 62 9.38 11.04 -8.25
CA LYS A 62 8.06 10.91 -8.83
C LYS A 62 7.23 9.89 -8.04
N GLY A 63 6.00 10.25 -7.69
CA GLY A 63 5.08 9.38 -6.98
C GLY A 63 3.82 10.12 -6.55
N GLY A 64 2.94 9.41 -5.88
CA GLY A 64 1.76 9.95 -5.24
C GLY A 64 1.57 9.32 -3.86
N ARG A 65 0.54 9.74 -3.14
CA ARG A 65 0.28 9.27 -1.76
C ARG A 65 0.02 7.77 -1.65
N ASN A 66 -0.62 7.18 -2.66
CA ASN A 66 -0.91 5.75 -2.64
C ASN A 66 0.34 4.91 -2.92
N GLN A 67 1.20 5.35 -3.83
CA GLN A 67 2.50 4.73 -4.08
C GLN A 67 3.43 4.91 -2.87
N GLU A 68 3.48 6.09 -2.26
CA GLU A 68 4.28 6.32 -1.06
C GLU A 68 3.76 5.48 0.13
N PHE A 69 2.43 5.33 0.27
CA PHE A 69 1.84 4.39 1.23
C PHE A 69 2.36 2.97 0.98
N GLY A 70 2.31 2.51 -0.26
CA GLY A 70 2.80 1.19 -0.64
C GLY A 70 4.26 0.99 -0.28
N LEU A 71 5.13 1.96 -0.60
CA LEU A 71 6.57 1.85 -0.32
C LEU A 71 6.89 1.84 1.17
N ALA A 72 6.20 2.69 1.94
CA ALA A 72 6.32 2.68 3.40
C ALA A 72 5.82 1.35 4.00
N ALA A 73 4.72 0.80 3.49
CA ALA A 73 4.22 -0.51 3.91
C ALA A 73 5.18 -1.65 3.52
N ALA A 74 5.78 -1.61 2.32
CA ALA A 74 6.75 -2.60 1.88
C ALA A 74 7.98 -2.67 2.80
N LEU A 75 8.49 -1.52 3.25
CA LEU A 75 9.59 -1.44 4.21
C LEU A 75 9.23 -2.11 5.55
N GLU A 76 8.01 -1.90 6.04
CA GLU A 76 7.53 -2.52 7.28
C GLU A 76 7.26 -4.03 7.14
N LEU A 77 7.00 -4.52 5.91
CA LEU A 77 6.79 -5.93 5.62
C LEU A 77 8.09 -6.68 5.30
N ALA A 78 9.19 -5.98 5.01
CA ALA A 78 10.41 -6.57 4.51
C ALA A 78 10.95 -7.69 5.43
N GLY A 79 11.24 -8.84 4.84
CA GLY A 79 11.79 -9.99 5.55
C GLY A 79 10.80 -10.69 6.50
N MET A 80 9.52 -10.32 6.49
CA MET A 80 8.50 -11.07 7.23
C MET A 80 8.25 -12.43 6.58
N ASP A 81 8.08 -13.43 7.43
CA ASP A 81 7.47 -14.68 7.02
C ASP A 81 5.96 -14.53 7.13
N GLY A 82 5.28 -14.73 6.03
CA GLY A 82 3.83 -14.67 6.08
C GLY A 82 3.15 -14.29 4.77
N ARG A 83 1.87 -14.56 4.76
CA ARG A 83 1.00 -14.36 3.60
C ARG A 83 0.18 -13.09 3.82
N ILE A 84 0.82 -11.97 3.59
CA ILE A 84 0.22 -10.65 3.67
C ILE A 84 0.50 -9.88 2.38
N ALA A 85 -0.53 -9.18 1.89
CA ALA A 85 -0.39 -8.21 0.82
C ALA A 85 -1.15 -6.94 1.19
N ILE A 86 -0.59 -5.80 0.81
CA ILE A 86 -1.21 -4.49 1.05
C ILE A 86 -1.33 -3.77 -0.29
N LEU A 87 -2.53 -3.22 -0.53
CA LEU A 87 -2.82 -2.37 -1.67
C LEU A 87 -3.20 -0.98 -1.17
N SER A 88 -2.73 0.05 -1.86
CA SER A 88 -3.27 1.41 -1.75
C SER A 88 -3.45 1.98 -3.16
N GLY A 89 -4.62 2.57 -3.41
CA GLY A 89 -4.93 3.12 -4.73
C GLY A 89 -5.99 4.22 -4.72
N GLY A 90 -5.79 5.23 -5.57
CA GLY A 90 -6.77 6.25 -5.88
C GLY A 90 -7.91 5.67 -6.73
N THR A 91 -9.13 5.86 -6.28
CA THR A 91 -10.30 5.27 -6.96
C THR A 91 -10.58 5.88 -8.34
N ASP A 92 -10.03 7.05 -8.66
CA ASP A 92 -10.09 7.68 -9.97
C ASP A 92 -9.10 7.09 -11.00
N GLY A 93 -8.15 6.27 -10.54
CA GLY A 93 -7.17 5.61 -11.38
C GLY A 93 -5.85 6.38 -11.55
N ASN A 94 -5.67 7.47 -10.80
CA ASN A 94 -4.45 8.26 -10.80
C ASN A 94 -3.90 8.44 -9.38
N ASP A 95 -2.59 8.65 -9.28
CA ASP A 95 -1.93 8.92 -8.01
C ASP A 95 -0.77 9.91 -8.22
N GLY A 96 -0.98 11.16 -7.80
CA GLY A 96 -0.05 12.26 -8.05
C GLY A 96 0.19 12.52 -9.55
N PRO A 97 1.40 12.90 -9.96
CA PRO A 97 1.71 13.19 -11.37
C PRO A 97 2.07 11.91 -12.16
N THR A 98 1.42 10.78 -11.85
CA THR A 98 1.72 9.47 -12.48
C THR A 98 0.51 8.91 -13.21
N ASP A 99 0.72 7.88 -14.01
CA ASP A 99 -0.30 7.11 -14.71
C ASP A 99 -0.75 5.86 -13.93
N ALA A 100 -0.21 5.64 -12.73
CA ALA A 100 -0.59 4.57 -11.83
C ALA A 100 -1.66 5.05 -10.83
N ALA A 101 -2.56 4.18 -10.45
CA ALA A 101 -3.53 4.43 -9.37
C ALA A 101 -2.91 4.29 -7.97
N GLY A 102 -1.80 3.57 -7.84
CA GLY A 102 -1.16 3.26 -6.59
C GLY A 102 -0.21 2.08 -6.71
N ALA A 103 -0.13 1.25 -5.66
CA ALA A 103 0.73 0.07 -5.66
C ALA A 103 0.15 -1.10 -4.85
N VAL A 104 0.66 -2.30 -5.13
CA VAL A 104 0.41 -3.54 -4.37
C VAL A 104 1.74 -4.07 -3.87
N VAL A 105 1.84 -4.36 -2.59
CA VAL A 105 3.11 -4.78 -1.96
C VAL A 105 2.94 -6.02 -1.09
N ASP A 106 4.04 -6.74 -0.93
CA ASP A 106 4.17 -7.92 -0.10
C ASP A 106 5.56 -7.97 0.59
N PRO A 107 5.86 -8.97 1.43
CA PRO A 107 7.15 -9.07 2.11
C PRO A 107 8.39 -9.17 1.20
N THR A 108 8.21 -9.48 -0.08
CA THR A 108 9.31 -9.63 -1.06
C THR A 108 9.55 -8.38 -1.90
N THR A 109 8.69 -7.37 -1.80
CA THR A 109 8.74 -6.14 -2.61
C THR A 109 10.09 -5.41 -2.49
N VAL A 110 10.60 -5.24 -1.26
CA VAL A 110 11.90 -4.58 -1.04
C VAL A 110 13.06 -5.37 -1.63
N GLU A 111 13.01 -6.70 -1.56
CA GLU A 111 14.02 -7.57 -2.15
C GLU A 111 14.02 -7.47 -3.68
N ARG A 112 12.84 -7.41 -4.32
CA ARG A 112 12.72 -7.15 -5.77
C ARG A 112 13.33 -5.81 -6.16
N GLY A 113 13.09 -4.75 -5.38
CA GLY A 113 13.71 -3.44 -5.59
C GLY A 113 15.23 -3.51 -5.51
N ARG A 114 15.76 -4.17 -4.48
CA ARG A 114 17.19 -4.36 -4.31
C ARG A 114 17.81 -5.15 -5.47
N ALA A 115 17.14 -6.20 -5.94
CA ALA A 115 17.58 -6.97 -7.10
C ALA A 115 17.61 -6.12 -8.38
N SER A 116 16.79 -5.07 -8.45
CA SER A 116 16.77 -4.07 -9.54
C SER A 116 17.74 -2.90 -9.31
N GLY A 117 18.57 -2.95 -8.27
CA GLY A 117 19.56 -1.93 -7.96
C GLY A 117 19.00 -0.70 -7.24
N LEU A 118 17.80 -0.78 -6.69
CA LEU A 118 17.13 0.33 -5.98
C LEU A 118 17.14 0.12 -4.46
N ASP A 119 17.29 1.23 -3.74
CA ASP A 119 17.15 1.30 -2.30
C ASP A 119 15.76 1.87 -1.95
N ALA A 120 14.95 1.09 -1.26
CA ALA A 120 13.57 1.45 -0.93
C ALA A 120 13.48 2.64 0.03
N GLU A 121 14.41 2.75 1.01
CA GLU A 121 14.45 3.87 1.95
C GLU A 121 14.85 5.16 1.22
N ALA A 122 15.88 5.11 0.38
CA ALA A 122 16.31 6.26 -0.42
C ALA A 122 15.21 6.73 -1.38
N CYS A 123 14.52 5.81 -2.05
CA CYS A 123 13.37 6.15 -2.91
C CYS A 123 12.23 6.78 -2.10
N LEU A 124 11.93 6.26 -0.90
CA LEU A 124 10.91 6.84 -0.02
C LEU A 124 11.30 8.26 0.41
N ASP A 125 12.55 8.49 0.80
CA ASP A 125 13.03 9.81 1.26
C ASP A 125 13.06 10.86 0.14
N ASP A 126 13.27 10.43 -1.10
CA ASP A 126 13.21 11.32 -2.29
C ASP A 126 11.79 11.46 -2.86
N ASN A 127 10.75 10.87 -2.24
CA ASN A 127 9.37 10.80 -2.75
C ASN A 127 9.31 10.13 -4.15
N ASP A 128 10.16 9.12 -4.42
CA ASP A 128 10.34 8.47 -5.73
C ASP A 128 9.78 7.03 -5.77
N ALA A 129 8.61 6.85 -5.18
CA ALA A 129 7.94 5.56 -5.13
C ALA A 129 7.57 5.03 -6.53
N TYR A 130 7.30 5.91 -7.50
CA TYR A 130 6.98 5.51 -8.86
C TYR A 130 8.15 4.79 -9.56
N THR A 131 9.36 5.33 -9.47
CA THR A 131 10.56 4.71 -10.03
C THR A 131 10.79 3.32 -9.41
N PHE A 132 10.64 3.24 -8.09
CA PHE A 132 10.77 1.97 -7.37
C PHE A 132 9.78 0.93 -7.88
N PHE A 133 8.49 1.24 -7.89
CA PHE A 133 7.45 0.28 -8.29
C PHE A 133 7.41 0.00 -9.79
N SER A 134 7.84 0.93 -10.61
CA SER A 134 8.02 0.68 -12.05
C SER A 134 9.07 -0.41 -12.31
N ALA A 135 10.15 -0.41 -11.52
CA ALA A 135 11.21 -1.41 -11.64
C ALA A 135 10.83 -2.78 -11.05
N THR A 136 10.00 -2.81 -9.99
CA THR A 136 9.56 -4.07 -9.35
C THR A 136 8.31 -4.67 -9.98
N GLY A 137 7.58 -3.90 -10.80
CA GLY A 137 6.32 -4.34 -11.43
C GLY A 137 5.11 -4.29 -10.50
N ASP A 138 5.18 -3.54 -9.41
CA ASP A 138 4.16 -3.49 -8.36
C ASP A 138 3.18 -2.30 -8.49
N LEU A 139 3.28 -1.52 -9.57
CA LEU A 139 2.33 -0.44 -9.83
C LEU A 139 0.92 -0.98 -10.08
N LEU A 140 -0.07 -0.35 -9.46
CA LEU A 140 -1.48 -0.60 -9.76
C LEU A 140 -1.91 0.25 -10.97
N MET A 141 -2.00 -0.38 -12.13
CA MET A 141 -2.33 0.27 -13.40
C MET A 141 -3.78 -0.02 -13.77
N THR A 142 -4.69 0.94 -13.55
CA THR A 142 -6.12 0.79 -13.86
C THR A 142 -6.57 1.64 -15.05
N GLY A 143 -5.83 2.70 -15.35
CA GLY A 143 -6.32 3.79 -16.18
C GLY A 143 -7.48 4.56 -15.52
N PRO A 144 -8.01 5.60 -16.14
CA PRO A 144 -9.11 6.40 -15.60
C PRO A 144 -10.38 5.57 -15.36
N THR A 145 -10.88 5.56 -14.13
CA THR A 145 -12.04 4.76 -13.72
C THR A 145 -13.37 5.48 -13.88
N LYS A 146 -13.36 6.79 -14.11
CA LYS A 146 -14.53 7.68 -14.17
C LYS A 146 -15.32 7.75 -12.86
N THR A 147 -14.70 7.41 -11.74
CA THR A 147 -15.24 7.59 -10.39
C THR A 147 -14.16 8.20 -9.50
N ASN A 148 -14.56 8.85 -8.42
CA ASN A 148 -13.64 9.33 -7.40
C ASN A 148 -14.36 9.34 -6.05
N VAL A 149 -13.95 8.44 -5.18
CA VAL A 149 -14.36 8.38 -3.76
C VAL A 149 -13.12 8.35 -2.86
N MET A 150 -12.10 9.12 -3.24
CA MET A 150 -10.78 9.20 -2.59
C MET A 150 -9.97 7.89 -2.76
N ASP A 151 -9.25 7.48 -1.73
CA ASP A 151 -8.39 6.31 -1.79
C ASP A 151 -9.08 5.08 -1.20
N VAL A 152 -8.66 3.92 -1.67
CA VAL A 152 -8.97 2.62 -1.08
C VAL A 152 -7.68 1.91 -0.68
N ARG A 153 -7.67 1.34 0.52
CA ARG A 153 -6.56 0.52 1.03
C ARG A 153 -7.08 -0.83 1.46
N LEU A 154 -6.35 -1.85 1.09
CA LEU A 154 -6.67 -3.24 1.46
C LEU A 154 -5.47 -3.87 2.17
N ILE A 155 -5.75 -4.61 3.23
CA ILE A 155 -4.78 -5.51 3.85
C ILE A 155 -5.36 -6.91 3.71
N LEU A 156 -4.71 -7.76 2.93
CA LEU A 156 -5.06 -9.16 2.78
C LEU A 156 -4.12 -10.01 3.61
N VAL A 157 -4.67 -10.85 4.46
CA VAL A 157 -3.91 -11.78 5.31
C VAL A 157 -4.47 -13.19 5.14
N ARG A 158 -3.55 -14.15 4.94
CA ARG A 158 -3.93 -15.55 4.69
C ARG A 158 -3.13 -16.54 5.51
#